data_943718405b7a46ef3ea55b276e71341d
#
_entry.id   943718405b7a46ef3ea55b276e71341d
#
_cell.length_a   1.000
_cell.length_b   1.000
_cell.length_c   1.000
_cell.angle_alpha   90.00
_cell.angle_beta   90.00
_cell.angle_gamma   90.00
#
_symmetry.space_group_name_H-M   'P 1'
#
loop_
_entity.id
_entity.type
_entity.pdbx_description
1 polymer ?
#
loop_
_entity_poly.entity_id
_entity_poly.type
_entity_poly.pdbx_seq_one_letter_code
_entity_poly.pdbx_strand_id
1 'polypeptide(L)'
;NEKPAFLIHTGDICYEPGLTIHNQVVNAQTMDCPVYYCIGNHDLVKGNYGEELYESLYGPTWYSFDIGNVHYVVTPIDHGDNPTNYTQKDVYNWLKNDLALIKKDQALILFNHDLFTPNDSFVFKADDDHLLDFRSFNTKAQIYGHMHYNYVRNQNGIYTICTGTLDKGGIDHSPSSFREIKVDANDNITTQLRYAFIEPQIAIVSPMNNQTAAACTITEDQLPVSVNTYYSQAKTSHVSYILSDSENNQEIAKGDLASRTD
;
A
#
# COMPACT_ATOMS: atom_id res chain seq x y z
N ASN A 1 12.77 15.91 5.67
CA ASN A 1 13.04 16.70 4.43
C ASN A 1 13.63 15.81 3.34
N GLU A 2 12.99 14.66 3.12
CA GLU A 2 13.30 13.82 1.97
C GLU A 2 12.88 14.57 0.70
N LYS A 3 13.74 14.56 -0.32
CA LYS A 3 13.38 15.05 -1.66
C LYS A 3 13.16 13.84 -2.55
N PRO A 4 11.93 13.32 -2.66
CA PRO A 4 11.67 12.15 -3.48
C PRO A 4 11.83 12.50 -4.97
N ALA A 5 12.24 11.51 -5.77
CA ALA A 5 12.24 11.66 -7.22
C ALA A 5 10.80 11.79 -7.75
N PHE A 6 9.86 11.13 -7.10
CA PHE A 6 8.42 11.25 -7.35
C PHE A 6 7.62 10.68 -6.15
N LEU A 7 6.34 11.00 -6.14
CA LEU A 7 5.32 10.37 -5.30
C LEU A 7 4.40 9.55 -6.18
N ILE A 8 3.97 8.39 -5.73
CA ILE A 8 2.91 7.62 -6.38
C ILE A 8 1.82 7.26 -5.39
N HIS A 9 0.57 7.51 -5.79
CA HIS A 9 -0.63 7.08 -5.07
C HIS A 9 -1.12 5.76 -5.67
N THR A 10 -1.31 4.75 -4.86
CA THR A 10 -1.65 3.39 -5.32
C THR A 10 -3.16 3.15 -5.48
N GLY A 11 -3.94 4.20 -5.71
CA GLY A 11 -5.38 4.11 -6.02
C GLY A 11 -6.29 4.24 -4.80
N ASP A 12 -7.61 4.17 -5.05
CA ASP A 12 -8.66 4.40 -4.07
C ASP A 12 -8.58 5.78 -3.41
N ILE A 13 -8.53 6.82 -4.25
CA ILE A 13 -8.74 8.20 -3.82
C ILE A 13 -10.19 8.38 -3.33
N CYS A 14 -11.05 7.51 -3.82
CA CYS A 14 -12.45 7.26 -3.43
C CYS A 14 -13.45 8.37 -3.75
N TYR A 15 -14.36 7.99 -4.66
CA TYR A 15 -15.57 8.65 -5.07
C TYR A 15 -15.40 10.02 -5.76
N GLU A 16 -16.42 10.44 -6.45
CA GLU A 16 -16.41 11.66 -7.27
C GLU A 16 -15.91 12.92 -6.51
N PRO A 17 -16.42 13.24 -5.30
CA PRO A 17 -15.92 14.42 -4.57
C PRO A 17 -14.45 14.27 -4.13
N GLY A 18 -14.04 13.05 -3.72
CA GLY A 18 -12.68 12.77 -3.29
C GLY A 18 -11.67 12.99 -4.41
N LEU A 19 -11.94 12.48 -5.61
CA LEU A 19 -11.08 12.66 -6.78
C LEU A 19 -10.82 14.16 -7.05
N THR A 20 -11.87 14.96 -7.08
CA THR A 20 -11.76 16.39 -7.36
C THR A 20 -10.99 17.15 -6.28
N ILE A 21 -11.27 16.86 -5.01
CA ILE A 21 -10.60 17.51 -3.87
C ILE A 21 -9.12 17.08 -3.79
N HIS A 22 -8.85 15.79 -3.94
CA HIS A 22 -7.49 15.27 -3.86
C HIS A 22 -6.58 15.89 -4.91
N ASN A 23 -7.03 16.00 -6.15
CA ASN A 23 -6.25 16.62 -7.22
C ASN A 23 -5.88 18.09 -6.94
N GLN A 24 -6.68 18.82 -6.16
CA GLN A 24 -6.37 20.18 -5.74
C GLN A 24 -5.30 20.23 -4.62
N VAL A 25 -5.23 19.19 -3.80
CA VAL A 25 -4.37 19.16 -2.61
C VAL A 25 -3.07 18.39 -2.86
N VAL A 26 -3.13 17.28 -3.58
CA VAL A 26 -1.96 16.44 -3.88
C VAL A 26 -1.71 16.49 -5.40
N ASN A 27 -0.70 17.22 -5.80
CA ASN A 27 -0.27 17.34 -7.19
C ASN A 27 1.20 17.79 -7.23
N ALA A 28 1.81 17.84 -8.40
CA ALA A 28 3.22 18.15 -8.54
C ALA A 28 3.61 19.53 -7.98
N GLN A 29 2.69 20.50 -8.02
CA GLN A 29 2.95 21.85 -7.50
C GLN A 29 2.95 21.90 -5.97
N THR A 30 2.00 21.20 -5.33
CA THR A 30 1.87 21.20 -3.87
C THR A 30 2.90 20.29 -3.20
N MET A 31 3.32 19.22 -3.88
CA MET A 31 4.26 18.22 -3.37
C MET A 31 5.73 18.53 -3.70
N ASP A 32 5.99 19.53 -4.55
CA ASP A 32 7.33 19.90 -5.03
C ASP A 32 8.10 18.72 -5.68
N CYS A 33 7.36 17.77 -6.25
CA CYS A 33 7.89 16.63 -7.01
C CYS A 33 6.82 16.09 -7.98
N PRO A 34 7.20 15.35 -9.03
CA PRO A 34 6.24 14.62 -9.85
C PRO A 34 5.33 13.73 -9.01
N VAL A 35 4.03 13.71 -9.34
CA VAL A 35 3.04 12.87 -8.68
C VAL A 35 2.38 11.99 -9.72
N TYR A 36 2.42 10.69 -9.49
CA TYR A 36 1.82 9.65 -10.32
C TYR A 36 0.69 8.95 -9.57
N TYR A 37 -0.21 8.31 -10.31
CA TYR A 37 -1.40 7.71 -9.73
C TYR A 37 -1.72 6.36 -10.37
N CYS A 38 -2.10 5.37 -9.56
CA CYS A 38 -2.84 4.21 -10.01
C CYS A 38 -4.34 4.48 -9.86
N ILE A 39 -5.16 3.95 -10.74
CA ILE A 39 -6.61 3.94 -10.55
C ILE A 39 -7.00 2.78 -9.63
N GLY A 40 -7.84 3.06 -8.62
CA GLY A 40 -8.41 2.05 -7.74
C GLY A 40 -9.84 1.69 -8.12
N ASN A 41 -10.39 0.64 -7.52
CA ASN A 41 -11.75 0.18 -7.82
C ASN A 41 -12.84 1.18 -7.40
N HIS A 42 -12.59 1.98 -6.36
CA HIS A 42 -13.48 3.06 -5.92
C HIS A 42 -13.23 4.40 -6.63
N ASP A 43 -12.31 4.44 -7.57
CA ASP A 43 -12.07 5.59 -8.45
C ASP A 43 -12.84 5.46 -9.78
N LEU A 44 -13.44 4.29 -10.04
CA LEU A 44 -14.33 4.01 -11.16
C LEU A 44 -15.75 4.50 -10.86
N VAL A 45 -15.98 5.80 -10.90
CA VAL A 45 -17.14 6.40 -10.21
C VAL A 45 -18.21 6.94 -11.13
N LYS A 46 -17.91 7.32 -12.38
CA LYS A 46 -18.88 8.08 -13.19
C LYS A 46 -18.58 8.04 -14.67
N GLY A 47 -19.68 8.12 -15.45
CA GLY A 47 -19.66 8.18 -16.90
C GLY A 47 -20.34 6.94 -17.50
N ASN A 48 -20.18 6.75 -18.81
CA ASN A 48 -20.51 5.48 -19.46
C ASN A 48 -19.54 4.39 -19.02
N TYR A 49 -18.30 4.81 -18.74
CA TYR A 49 -17.22 4.01 -18.16
C TYR A 49 -16.70 4.69 -16.90
N GLY A 50 -16.32 3.89 -15.91
CA GLY A 50 -15.97 4.39 -14.59
C GLY A 50 -14.75 5.30 -14.55
N GLU A 51 -13.79 5.09 -15.46
CA GLU A 51 -12.53 5.82 -15.53
C GLU A 51 -12.62 7.24 -16.12
N GLU A 52 -13.73 7.62 -16.77
CA GLU A 52 -13.83 8.89 -17.51
C GLU A 52 -13.49 10.13 -16.63
N LEU A 53 -14.01 10.17 -15.42
CA LEU A 53 -13.70 11.27 -14.50
C LEU A 53 -12.23 11.22 -14.03
N TYR A 54 -11.76 10.04 -13.66
CA TYR A 54 -10.36 9.85 -13.25
C TYR A 54 -9.41 10.30 -14.36
N GLU A 55 -9.60 9.85 -15.59
CA GLU A 55 -8.75 10.23 -16.71
C GLU A 55 -8.75 11.74 -16.99
N SER A 56 -9.89 12.39 -16.78
CA SER A 56 -9.98 13.86 -16.94
C SER A 56 -9.18 14.63 -15.90
N LEU A 57 -8.94 14.07 -14.72
CA LEU A 57 -8.26 14.72 -13.58
C LEU A 57 -6.79 14.31 -13.44
N TYR A 58 -6.47 13.03 -13.70
CA TYR A 58 -5.19 12.41 -13.38
C TYR A 58 -4.42 11.91 -14.62
N GLY A 59 -5.09 11.83 -15.78
CA GLY A 59 -4.50 11.31 -17.02
C GLY A 59 -4.77 9.82 -17.20
N PRO A 60 -4.00 9.13 -18.05
CA PRO A 60 -4.28 7.75 -18.45
C PRO A 60 -4.25 6.78 -17.26
N THR A 61 -5.09 5.76 -17.34
CA THR A 61 -5.19 4.72 -16.30
C THR A 61 -4.02 3.73 -16.32
N TRP A 62 -3.32 3.61 -17.45
CA TRP A 62 -2.06 2.86 -17.56
C TRP A 62 -1.02 3.64 -18.37
N TYR A 63 0.20 3.56 -17.93
CA TYR A 63 1.34 4.25 -18.55
C TYR A 63 2.66 3.72 -17.99
N SER A 64 3.76 4.11 -18.62
CA SER A 64 5.12 3.86 -18.14
C SER A 64 5.98 5.11 -18.20
N PHE A 65 7.05 5.11 -17.44
CA PHE A 65 8.05 6.18 -17.45
C PHE A 65 9.40 5.68 -16.95
N ASP A 66 10.47 6.36 -17.34
CA ASP A 66 11.82 6.04 -16.92
C ASP A 66 12.38 7.10 -15.96
N ILE A 67 13.02 6.66 -14.89
CA ILE A 67 13.87 7.51 -14.05
C ILE A 67 15.17 6.76 -13.77
N GLY A 68 16.29 7.32 -14.23
CA GLY A 68 17.59 6.65 -14.17
C GLY A 68 17.60 5.37 -15.00
N ASN A 69 18.01 4.25 -14.40
CA ASN A 69 18.00 2.93 -15.03
C ASN A 69 16.76 2.10 -14.70
N VAL A 70 15.71 2.71 -14.20
CA VAL A 70 14.49 2.02 -13.80
C VAL A 70 13.34 2.38 -14.72
N HIS A 71 12.69 1.37 -15.24
CA HIS A 71 11.44 1.46 -15.97
C HIS A 71 10.28 1.21 -15.00
N TYR A 72 9.43 2.18 -14.84
CA TYR A 72 8.26 2.14 -13.99
C TYR A 72 7.01 1.94 -14.83
N VAL A 73 6.19 0.98 -14.46
CA VAL A 73 4.96 0.64 -15.16
C VAL A 73 3.79 0.78 -14.20
N VAL A 74 2.78 1.52 -14.61
CA VAL A 74 1.50 1.63 -13.91
C VAL A 74 0.45 0.89 -14.74
N THR A 75 -0.20 -0.10 -14.13
CA THR A 75 -1.29 -0.85 -14.75
C THR A 75 -2.62 -0.54 -14.07
N PRO A 76 -3.74 -0.62 -14.78
CA PRO A 76 -5.05 -0.31 -14.24
C PRO A 76 -5.65 -1.51 -13.52
N ILE A 77 -6.65 -1.26 -12.70
CA ILE A 77 -7.63 -2.26 -12.27
C ILE A 77 -8.77 -2.31 -13.29
N ASP A 78 -9.29 -3.48 -13.58
CA ASP A 78 -10.34 -3.68 -14.63
C ASP A 78 -11.74 -3.94 -14.05
N HIS A 79 -11.90 -3.82 -12.76
CA HIS A 79 -13.17 -4.00 -12.06
C HIS A 79 -13.28 -3.01 -10.90
N GLY A 80 -14.49 -2.64 -10.56
CA GLY A 80 -14.77 -1.68 -9.49
C GLY A 80 -16.23 -1.28 -9.45
N ASP A 81 -16.50 -0.08 -8.94
CA ASP A 81 -17.86 0.42 -8.73
C ASP A 81 -18.61 0.62 -10.05
N ASN A 82 -17.92 0.91 -11.13
CA ASN A 82 -18.47 0.98 -12.48
C ASN A 82 -17.59 0.20 -13.48
N PRO A 83 -18.16 -0.23 -14.63
CA PRO A 83 -17.39 -0.95 -15.64
C PRO A 83 -16.34 -0.06 -16.30
N THR A 84 -15.28 -0.68 -16.77
CA THR A 84 -14.22 -0.05 -17.55
C THR A 84 -14.43 -0.19 -19.05
N ASN A 85 -13.81 0.71 -19.83
CA ASN A 85 -13.77 0.64 -21.30
C ASN A 85 -12.62 -0.25 -21.84
N TYR A 86 -11.93 -0.95 -20.98
CA TYR A 86 -10.81 -1.79 -21.33
C TYR A 86 -10.90 -3.16 -20.66
N THR A 87 -10.18 -4.10 -21.23
CA THR A 87 -10.09 -5.48 -20.77
C THR A 87 -8.66 -5.83 -20.34
N GLN A 88 -8.48 -6.92 -19.61
CA GLN A 88 -7.15 -7.48 -19.29
C GLN A 88 -6.31 -7.76 -20.55
N LYS A 89 -6.98 -8.09 -21.67
CA LYS A 89 -6.30 -8.33 -22.95
C LYS A 89 -5.73 -7.04 -23.56
N ASP A 90 -6.43 -5.92 -23.40
CA ASP A 90 -5.93 -4.61 -23.83
C ASP A 90 -4.69 -4.22 -23.03
N VAL A 91 -4.73 -4.43 -21.71
CA VAL A 91 -3.59 -4.22 -20.82
C VAL A 91 -2.42 -5.13 -21.18
N TYR A 92 -2.67 -6.41 -21.46
CA TYR A 92 -1.64 -7.36 -21.92
C TYR A 92 -0.96 -6.91 -23.21
N ASN A 93 -1.74 -6.52 -24.21
CA ASN A 93 -1.21 -6.09 -25.50
C ASN A 93 -0.34 -4.84 -25.34
N TRP A 94 -0.78 -3.89 -24.53
CA TRP A 94 0.01 -2.71 -24.21
C TRP A 94 1.30 -3.07 -23.45
N LEU A 95 1.21 -3.84 -22.36
CA LEU A 95 2.37 -4.28 -21.57
C LEU A 95 3.41 -5.00 -22.43
N LYS A 96 2.96 -5.90 -23.30
CA LYS A 96 3.85 -6.63 -24.21
C LYS A 96 4.64 -5.69 -25.13
N ASN A 97 3.99 -4.66 -25.64
CA ASN A 97 4.62 -3.68 -26.53
C ASN A 97 5.56 -2.77 -25.75
N ASP A 98 5.16 -2.31 -24.59
CA ASP A 98 5.93 -1.42 -23.72
C ASP A 98 7.20 -2.12 -23.22
N LEU A 99 7.07 -3.32 -22.67
CA LEU A 99 8.19 -4.09 -22.15
C LEU A 99 9.14 -4.61 -23.25
N ALA A 100 8.73 -4.62 -24.51
CA ALA A 100 9.63 -4.90 -25.63
C ALA A 100 10.64 -3.76 -25.90
N LEU A 101 10.40 -2.57 -25.36
CA LEU A 101 11.26 -1.41 -25.54
C LEU A 101 12.31 -1.24 -24.44
N ILE A 102 12.18 -1.96 -23.31
CA ILE A 102 13.12 -1.84 -22.21
C ILE A 102 14.45 -2.52 -22.53
N LYS A 103 15.53 -1.98 -21.98
CA LYS A 103 16.86 -2.58 -22.12
C LYS A 103 16.97 -3.83 -21.26
N LYS A 104 17.81 -4.78 -21.66
CA LYS A 104 17.94 -6.09 -20.99
C LYS A 104 18.30 -5.99 -19.51
N ASP A 105 19.08 -4.99 -19.11
CA ASP A 105 19.58 -4.75 -17.76
C ASP A 105 18.81 -3.65 -17.02
N GLN A 106 17.85 -3.01 -17.68
CA GLN A 106 17.01 -1.98 -17.07
C GLN A 106 16.13 -2.61 -16.01
N ALA A 107 16.14 -2.04 -14.81
CA ALA A 107 15.28 -2.50 -13.73
C ALA A 107 13.81 -2.21 -14.04
N LEU A 108 12.93 -3.12 -13.61
CA LEU A 108 11.48 -2.98 -13.79
C LEU A 108 10.80 -2.91 -12.42
N ILE A 109 9.97 -1.91 -12.21
CA ILE A 109 9.10 -1.76 -11.04
C ILE A 109 7.66 -1.57 -11.51
N LEU A 110 6.75 -2.37 -10.98
CA LEU A 110 5.34 -2.40 -11.35
C LEU A 110 4.49 -1.78 -10.25
N PHE A 111 3.54 -0.95 -10.63
CA PHE A 111 2.52 -0.38 -9.76
C PHE A 111 1.12 -0.77 -10.24
N ASN A 112 0.27 -1.11 -9.29
CA ASN A 112 -1.15 -1.34 -9.51
C ASN A 112 -1.91 -0.95 -8.23
N HIS A 113 -3.22 -0.84 -8.31
CA HIS A 113 -4.02 -0.70 -7.10
C HIS A 113 -4.14 -2.02 -6.35
N ASP A 114 -4.48 -3.10 -7.04
CA ASP A 114 -4.54 -4.45 -6.47
C ASP A 114 -3.39 -5.33 -6.95
N LEU A 115 -3.12 -6.41 -6.26
CA LEU A 115 -2.12 -7.39 -6.66
C LEU A 115 -2.62 -8.17 -7.88
N PHE A 116 -2.18 -7.76 -9.07
CA PHE A 116 -2.66 -8.36 -10.32
C PHE A 116 -1.95 -9.65 -10.72
N THR A 117 -0.94 -10.05 -9.96
CA THR A 117 -0.32 -11.37 -10.12
C THR A 117 -0.69 -12.25 -8.93
N PRO A 118 -1.65 -13.16 -9.08
CA PRO A 118 -2.15 -13.94 -7.96
C PRO A 118 -1.05 -14.77 -7.28
N ASN A 119 -1.10 -14.83 -5.96
CA ASN A 119 -0.17 -15.60 -5.12
C ASN A 119 1.32 -15.24 -5.31
N ASP A 120 1.64 -13.99 -5.63
CA ASP A 120 3.00 -13.53 -5.93
C ASP A 120 3.68 -14.38 -7.03
N SER A 121 2.89 -14.80 -8.01
CA SER A 121 3.40 -15.62 -9.12
C SER A 121 4.28 -14.84 -10.09
N PHE A 122 4.16 -13.51 -10.09
CA PHE A 122 4.79 -12.59 -11.04
C PHE A 122 4.41 -12.84 -12.50
N VAL A 123 3.27 -13.48 -12.71
CA VAL A 123 2.71 -13.74 -14.04
C VAL A 123 1.41 -12.98 -14.21
N PHE A 124 1.41 -11.99 -15.10
CA PHE A 124 0.19 -11.35 -15.56
C PHE A 124 -0.53 -12.30 -16.52
N LYS A 125 -1.81 -12.54 -16.28
CA LYS A 125 -2.63 -13.45 -17.07
C LYS A 125 -3.90 -12.74 -17.52
N ALA A 126 -4.00 -12.43 -18.81
CA ALA A 126 -5.23 -11.92 -19.38
C ALA A 126 -6.22 -13.05 -19.74
N ASP A 127 -5.69 -14.15 -20.28
CA ASP A 127 -6.40 -15.41 -20.55
C ASP A 127 -5.36 -16.55 -20.66
N ASP A 128 -5.77 -17.76 -21.05
CA ASP A 128 -4.87 -18.92 -21.09
C ASP A 128 -3.75 -18.78 -22.14
N ASP A 129 -3.97 -18.01 -23.20
CA ASP A 129 -3.03 -17.79 -24.29
C ASP A 129 -2.21 -16.49 -24.15
N HIS A 130 -2.60 -15.61 -23.23
CA HIS A 130 -2.01 -14.29 -23.04
C HIS A 130 -1.41 -14.15 -21.63
N LEU A 131 -0.20 -14.69 -21.50
CA LEU A 131 0.58 -14.69 -20.26
C LEU A 131 1.85 -13.85 -20.42
N LEU A 132 2.22 -13.14 -19.37
CA LEU A 132 3.43 -12.36 -19.33
C LEU A 132 4.12 -12.60 -17.97
N ASP A 133 5.28 -13.25 -18.01
CA ASP A 133 6.08 -13.57 -16.82
C ASP A 133 7.09 -12.45 -16.56
N PHE A 134 6.86 -11.67 -15.53
CA PHE A 134 7.75 -10.57 -15.16
C PHE A 134 9.12 -11.02 -14.65
N ARG A 135 9.29 -12.30 -14.29
CA ARG A 135 10.60 -12.85 -13.91
C ARG A 135 11.56 -12.98 -15.10
N SER A 136 11.05 -12.86 -16.35
CA SER A 136 11.87 -12.81 -17.55
C SER A 136 12.56 -11.46 -17.77
N PHE A 137 12.22 -10.45 -16.97
CA PHE A 137 12.80 -9.11 -16.97
C PHE A 137 13.65 -8.91 -15.70
N ASN A 138 14.39 -7.81 -15.63
CA ASN A 138 15.08 -7.39 -14.41
C ASN A 138 14.10 -6.77 -13.39
N THR A 139 13.04 -7.50 -13.07
CA THR A 139 11.98 -7.05 -12.16
C THR A 139 12.48 -6.98 -10.74
N LYS A 140 12.28 -5.85 -10.10
CA LYS A 140 12.69 -5.57 -8.72
C LYS A 140 11.54 -5.54 -7.74
N ALA A 141 10.38 -5.05 -8.15
CA ALA A 141 9.22 -4.99 -7.29
C ALA A 141 7.90 -4.95 -8.04
N GLN A 142 6.85 -5.42 -7.36
CA GLN A 142 5.46 -5.06 -7.60
C GLN A 142 4.90 -4.40 -6.34
N ILE A 143 4.26 -3.24 -6.50
CA ILE A 143 3.83 -2.37 -5.43
C ILE A 143 2.36 -2.05 -5.62
N TYR A 144 1.56 -2.22 -4.55
CA TYR A 144 0.11 -2.11 -4.62
C TYR A 144 -0.50 -1.57 -3.33
N GLY A 145 -1.79 -1.27 -3.34
CA GLY A 145 -2.60 -0.81 -2.22
C GLY A 145 -3.72 -1.78 -1.87
N HIS A 146 -4.98 -1.33 -1.99
CA HIS A 146 -6.24 -2.09 -1.92
C HIS A 146 -6.48 -2.85 -0.60
N MET A 147 -5.51 -3.62 -0.13
CA MET A 147 -5.68 -4.55 0.99
C MET A 147 -5.68 -3.90 2.37
N HIS A 148 -5.44 -2.59 2.45
CA HIS A 148 -5.43 -1.81 3.69
C HIS A 148 -4.55 -2.40 4.80
N TYR A 149 -3.39 -2.95 4.43
CA TYR A 149 -2.38 -3.41 5.37
C TYR A 149 -0.97 -3.12 4.85
N ASN A 150 0.02 -3.23 5.73
CA ASN A 150 1.41 -3.10 5.37
C ASN A 150 2.05 -4.48 5.21
N TYR A 151 2.60 -4.74 4.03
CA TYR A 151 3.19 -6.02 3.70
C TYR A 151 4.45 -5.82 2.85
N VAL A 152 5.49 -6.56 3.19
CA VAL A 152 6.73 -6.60 2.41
C VAL A 152 7.21 -8.04 2.36
N ARG A 153 7.40 -8.55 1.17
CA ARG A 153 7.98 -9.87 0.94
C ARG A 153 9.03 -9.79 -0.16
N ASN A 154 10.14 -10.45 0.03
CA ASN A 154 11.16 -10.64 -0.99
C ASN A 154 11.17 -12.10 -1.42
N GLN A 155 11.02 -12.33 -2.72
CA GLN A 155 11.07 -13.65 -3.35
C GLN A 155 12.16 -13.65 -4.41
N ASN A 156 13.33 -14.19 -4.05
CA ASN A 156 14.47 -14.31 -4.96
C ASN A 156 14.90 -12.96 -5.58
N GLY A 157 14.85 -11.88 -4.82
CA GLY A 157 15.24 -10.54 -5.26
C GLY A 157 14.10 -9.69 -5.80
N ILE A 158 12.90 -10.23 -5.96
CA ILE A 158 11.71 -9.47 -6.35
C ILE A 158 10.86 -9.17 -5.12
N TYR A 159 10.57 -7.91 -4.89
CA TYR A 159 9.73 -7.47 -3.79
C TYR A 159 8.25 -7.44 -4.17
N THR A 160 7.40 -7.91 -3.26
CA THR A 160 5.97 -7.63 -3.26
C THR A 160 5.69 -6.70 -2.09
N ILE A 161 5.16 -5.51 -2.35
CA ILE A 161 4.99 -4.46 -1.36
C ILE A 161 3.54 -3.96 -1.39
N CYS A 162 2.85 -4.06 -0.26
CA CYS A 162 1.57 -3.42 -0.03
C CYS A 162 1.72 -2.32 1.01
N THR A 163 1.01 -1.22 0.84
CA THR A 163 1.02 -0.10 1.77
C THR A 163 -0.40 0.18 2.26
N GLY A 164 -0.55 0.37 3.58
CA GLY A 164 -1.80 0.76 4.21
C GLY A 164 -2.25 2.17 3.83
N THR A 165 -3.44 2.55 4.27
CA THR A 165 -4.07 3.84 3.92
C THR A 165 -3.49 5.00 4.74
N LEU A 166 -3.51 6.20 4.14
CA LEU A 166 -3.05 7.43 4.79
C LEU A 166 -4.07 8.02 5.79
N ASP A 167 -5.35 7.74 5.61
CA ASP A 167 -6.44 8.37 6.36
C ASP A 167 -6.91 7.53 7.55
N LYS A 168 -6.98 6.22 7.40
CA LYS A 168 -7.61 5.31 8.39
C LYS A 168 -6.63 4.35 9.06
N GLY A 169 -5.43 4.24 8.50
CA GLY A 169 -4.53 3.14 8.85
C GLY A 169 -4.95 1.81 8.21
N GLY A 170 -4.35 0.73 8.66
CA GLY A 170 -4.57 -0.60 8.10
C GLY A 170 -5.60 -1.43 8.87
N ILE A 171 -6.14 -2.45 8.22
CA ILE A 171 -6.92 -3.53 8.88
C ILE A 171 -6.03 -4.36 9.82
N ASP A 172 -4.73 -4.26 9.67
CA ASP A 172 -3.70 -4.82 10.55
C ASP A 172 -3.48 -3.98 11.82
N HIS A 173 -4.35 -3.00 12.06
CA HIS A 173 -4.24 -2.03 13.15
C HIS A 173 -3.00 -1.13 13.09
N SER A 174 -2.32 -1.07 11.96
CA SER A 174 -1.29 -0.07 11.73
C SER A 174 -1.92 1.33 11.60
N PRO A 175 -1.22 2.39 11.98
CA PRO A 175 -1.73 3.74 11.80
C PRO A 175 -1.62 4.18 10.34
N SER A 176 -2.21 5.33 10.04
CA SER A 176 -2.01 6.05 8.78
C SER A 176 -0.54 6.14 8.45
N SER A 177 -0.19 5.67 7.26
CA SER A 177 1.21 5.51 6.89
C SER A 177 1.44 5.67 5.39
N PHE A 178 2.67 5.92 5.03
CA PHE A 178 3.17 5.87 3.67
C PHE A 178 4.51 5.13 3.66
N ARG A 179 4.97 4.77 2.50
CA ARG A 179 6.20 4.01 2.36
C ARG A 179 7.23 4.77 1.53
N GLU A 180 8.41 4.88 2.08
CA GLU A 180 9.58 5.36 1.37
C GLU A 180 10.28 4.17 0.72
N ILE A 181 10.55 4.27 -0.57
CA ILE A 181 11.26 3.26 -1.35
C ILE A 181 12.47 3.91 -1.98
N LYS A 182 13.63 3.35 -1.76
CA LYS A 182 14.90 3.79 -2.36
C LYS A 182 15.40 2.72 -3.31
N VAL A 183 15.76 3.14 -4.50
CA VAL A 183 16.47 2.32 -5.48
C VAL A 183 17.88 2.87 -5.60
N ASP A 184 18.89 2.07 -5.31
CA ASP A 184 20.29 2.51 -5.40
C ASP A 184 20.84 2.37 -6.84
N ALA A 185 22.09 2.79 -7.03
CA ALA A 185 22.76 2.71 -8.34
C ALA A 185 22.98 1.28 -8.87
N ASN A 186 22.78 0.27 -8.05
CA ASN A 186 22.85 -1.14 -8.39
C ASN A 186 21.46 -1.78 -8.48
N ASP A 187 20.41 -0.96 -8.55
CA ASP A 187 19.01 -1.37 -8.59
C ASP A 187 18.53 -2.15 -7.36
N ASN A 188 19.22 -2.02 -6.22
CA ASN A 188 18.75 -2.63 -4.98
C ASN A 188 17.66 -1.78 -4.35
N ILE A 189 16.63 -2.44 -3.85
CA ILE A 189 15.51 -1.80 -3.18
C ILE A 189 15.70 -1.86 -1.66
N THR A 190 15.52 -0.71 -1.02
CA THR A 190 15.26 -0.61 0.40
C THR A 190 13.93 0.07 0.64
N THR A 191 13.20 -0.36 1.65
CA THR A 191 11.88 0.19 1.95
C THR A 191 11.72 0.47 3.43
N GLN A 192 11.09 1.60 3.75
CA GLN A 192 10.82 2.02 5.12
C GLN A 192 9.39 2.50 5.24
N LEU A 193 8.65 1.96 6.21
CA LEU A 193 7.34 2.47 6.58
C LEU A 193 7.50 3.75 7.38
N ARG A 194 6.73 4.76 7.02
CA ARG A 194 6.66 6.07 7.68
C ARG A 194 5.23 6.34 8.08
N TYR A 195 5.05 6.78 9.30
CA TYR A 195 3.71 7.10 9.81
C TYR A 195 3.35 8.56 9.52
N ALA A 196 2.07 8.79 9.21
CA ALA A 196 1.56 10.13 8.99
C ALA A 196 1.51 10.96 10.28
N PHE A 197 1.49 10.29 11.44
CA PHE A 197 1.54 10.95 12.74
C PHE A 197 2.98 11.31 13.13
N ILE A 198 3.14 12.54 13.61
CA ILE A 198 4.43 13.04 14.13
C ILE A 198 4.58 12.82 15.63
N GLU A 199 3.49 12.59 16.34
CA GLU A 199 3.47 12.34 17.79
C GLU A 199 3.47 10.84 18.10
N PRO A 200 3.99 10.44 19.28
CA PRO A 200 3.89 9.06 19.74
C PRO A 200 2.43 8.61 19.84
N GLN A 201 2.14 7.42 19.37
CA GLN A 201 0.82 6.80 19.46
C GLN A 201 0.95 5.45 20.15
N ILE A 202 -0.08 5.09 20.92
CA ILE A 202 -0.24 3.77 21.51
C ILE A 202 -1.70 3.35 21.40
N ALA A 203 -1.94 2.13 20.97
CA ALA A 203 -3.28 1.56 20.84
C ALA A 203 -3.33 0.15 21.42
N ILE A 204 -4.32 -0.12 22.26
CA ILE A 204 -4.62 -1.49 22.71
C ILE A 204 -5.39 -2.16 21.58
N VAL A 205 -4.81 -3.20 21.02
CA VAL A 205 -5.38 -3.99 19.91
C VAL A 205 -6.26 -5.12 20.45
N SER A 206 -5.90 -5.67 21.58
CA SER A 206 -6.66 -6.70 22.28
C SER A 206 -6.42 -6.57 23.79
N PRO A 207 -7.48 -6.68 24.62
CA PRO A 207 -8.89 -6.71 24.24
C PRO A 207 -9.37 -5.35 23.74
N MET A 208 -10.29 -5.34 22.76
CA MET A 208 -10.89 -4.10 22.31
C MET A 208 -12.07 -3.70 23.20
N ASN A 209 -12.19 -2.41 23.47
CA ASN A 209 -13.36 -1.86 24.16
C ASN A 209 -14.62 -2.08 23.30
N ASN A 210 -15.74 -2.47 23.91
CA ASN A 210 -17.03 -2.76 23.27
C ASN A 210 -17.13 -4.08 22.48
N GLN A 211 -16.21 -4.99 22.61
CA GLN A 211 -16.43 -6.33 22.09
C GLN A 211 -17.39 -7.10 23.00
N THR A 212 -18.32 -7.84 22.38
CA THR A 212 -19.17 -8.80 23.11
C THR A 212 -18.29 -9.81 23.84
N ALA A 213 -18.76 -10.30 24.98
CA ALA A 213 -18.03 -11.21 25.87
C ALA A 213 -17.39 -12.44 25.19
N ALA A 214 -17.84 -12.78 23.96
CA ALA A 214 -17.27 -13.87 23.16
C ALA A 214 -15.89 -13.54 22.55
N ALA A 215 -15.52 -12.26 22.46
CA ALA A 215 -14.28 -11.83 21.80
C ALA A 215 -13.08 -11.69 22.75
N CYS A 216 -13.31 -11.73 24.05
CA CYS A 216 -12.26 -11.68 25.08
C CYS A 216 -12.42 -12.87 26.02
N THR A 217 -11.86 -14.01 25.66
CA THR A 217 -11.89 -15.20 26.50
C THR A 217 -10.70 -15.20 27.44
N ILE A 218 -10.98 -15.06 28.72
CA ILE A 218 -9.99 -15.34 29.78
C ILE A 218 -9.89 -16.84 29.92
N THR A 219 -8.75 -17.40 29.57
CA THR A 219 -8.44 -18.83 29.76
C THR A 219 -7.39 -18.97 30.85
N GLU A 220 -7.64 -19.84 31.81
CA GLU A 220 -6.66 -20.12 32.87
C GLU A 220 -6.20 -18.89 33.66
N ASP A 221 -7.11 -17.96 33.94
CA ASP A 221 -6.82 -16.70 34.62
C ASP A 221 -5.81 -15.78 33.87
N GLN A 222 -5.65 -15.98 32.57
CA GLN A 222 -4.79 -15.17 31.71
C GLN A 222 -5.60 -14.31 30.73
N LEU A 223 -5.28 -13.04 30.67
CA LEU A 223 -5.82 -12.09 29.72
C LEU A 223 -4.72 -11.75 28.68
N PRO A 224 -4.82 -12.22 27.43
CA PRO A 224 -3.86 -11.83 26.41
C PRO A 224 -4.06 -10.37 26.04
N VAL A 225 -3.03 -9.57 26.18
CA VAL A 225 -3.02 -8.13 25.83
C VAL A 225 -2.05 -7.91 24.69
N SER A 226 -2.53 -7.25 23.63
CA SER A 226 -1.71 -6.79 22.52
C SER A 226 -1.81 -5.28 22.39
N VAL A 227 -0.68 -4.65 22.20
CA VAL A 227 -0.57 -3.19 22.08
C VAL A 227 0.30 -2.86 20.86
N ASN A 228 -0.19 -1.98 20.01
CA ASN A 228 0.61 -1.38 18.94
C ASN A 228 1.12 -0.01 19.37
N THR A 229 2.37 0.26 19.07
CA THR A 229 3.00 1.56 19.35
C THR A 229 3.63 2.12 18.10
N TYR A 230 3.50 3.42 17.91
CA TYR A 230 4.01 4.10 16.73
C TYR A 230 4.69 5.40 17.08
N TYR A 231 5.82 5.64 16.50
CA TYR A 231 6.48 6.92 16.55
C TYR A 231 7.38 7.09 15.32
N SER A 232 7.16 8.13 14.54
CA SER A 232 7.87 8.34 13.28
C SER A 232 9.35 8.72 13.45
N GLN A 233 9.76 9.18 14.64
CA GLN A 233 11.11 9.69 14.90
C GLN A 233 11.99 8.73 15.68
N ALA A 234 11.43 7.75 16.38
CA ALA A 234 12.18 6.79 17.19
C ALA A 234 11.47 5.43 17.29
N LYS A 235 12.24 4.38 17.54
CA LYS A 235 11.67 3.07 17.89
C LYS A 235 11.20 3.07 19.32
N THR A 236 10.05 2.45 19.58
CA THR A 236 9.59 2.17 20.94
C THR A 236 10.59 1.22 21.62
N SER A 237 11.12 1.61 22.74
CA SER A 237 12.11 0.82 23.49
C SER A 237 11.44 -0.17 24.43
N HIS A 238 10.33 0.22 25.05
CA HIS A 238 9.56 -0.64 25.93
C HIS A 238 8.14 -0.12 26.12
N VAL A 239 7.21 -1.01 26.51
CA VAL A 239 5.83 -0.70 26.86
C VAL A 239 5.50 -1.35 28.19
N SER A 240 5.08 -0.56 29.16
CA SER A 240 4.60 -1.04 30.45
C SER A 240 3.09 -0.93 30.56
N TYR A 241 2.49 -1.74 31.41
CA TYR A 241 1.05 -1.70 31.70
C TYR A 241 0.77 -1.62 33.19
N ILE A 242 -0.40 -1.04 33.51
CA ILE A 242 -1.04 -1.12 34.81
C ILE A 242 -2.48 -1.60 34.57
N LEU A 243 -2.85 -2.70 35.23
CA LEU A 243 -4.22 -3.18 35.26
C LEU A 243 -4.85 -2.75 36.58
N SER A 244 -5.99 -2.07 36.50
CA SER A 244 -6.70 -1.58 37.67
C SER A 244 -8.14 -2.05 37.64
N ASP A 245 -8.73 -2.19 38.83
CA ASP A 245 -10.15 -2.41 39.00
C ASP A 245 -10.92 -1.15 38.58
N SER A 246 -11.94 -1.30 37.73
CA SER A 246 -12.71 -0.19 37.18
C SER A 246 -13.65 0.48 38.19
N GLU A 247 -14.00 -0.20 39.32
CA GLU A 247 -14.93 0.34 40.32
C GLU A 247 -14.22 1.19 41.37
N ASN A 248 -12.98 0.84 41.73
CA ASN A 248 -12.28 1.46 42.85
C ASN A 248 -10.87 1.98 42.48
N ASN A 249 -10.43 1.82 41.22
CA ASN A 249 -9.09 2.18 40.72
C ASN A 249 -7.92 1.48 41.46
N GLN A 250 -8.17 0.37 42.14
CA GLN A 250 -7.12 -0.38 42.79
C GLN A 250 -6.24 -1.08 41.77
N GLU A 251 -4.93 -0.94 41.87
CA GLU A 251 -3.98 -1.68 41.06
C GLU A 251 -4.10 -3.19 41.30
N ILE A 252 -4.38 -3.96 40.25
CA ILE A 252 -4.47 -5.43 40.27
C ILE A 252 -3.12 -6.02 39.85
N ALA A 253 -2.50 -5.48 38.77
CA ALA A 253 -1.25 -5.95 38.24
C ALA A 253 -0.52 -4.85 37.48
N LYS A 254 0.79 -4.96 37.37
CA LYS A 254 1.62 -4.12 36.49
C LYS A 254 2.82 -4.91 35.98
N GLY A 255 3.37 -4.48 34.87
CA GLY A 255 4.55 -5.10 34.29
C GLY A 255 4.90 -4.54 32.91
N ASP A 256 5.82 -5.20 32.25
CA ASP A 256 6.24 -4.87 30.91
C ASP A 256 5.67 -5.87 29.90
N LEU A 257 5.30 -5.37 28.71
CA LEU A 257 4.87 -6.19 27.60
C LEU A 257 6.09 -6.67 26.80
N ALA A 258 6.07 -7.94 26.40
CA ALA A 258 7.11 -8.48 25.54
C ALA A 258 7.00 -7.85 24.13
N SER A 259 8.14 -7.36 23.61
CA SER A 259 8.19 -6.91 22.22
C SER A 259 8.15 -8.12 21.28
N ARG A 260 7.28 -8.07 20.28
CA ARG A 260 7.38 -8.92 19.09
C ARG A 260 8.05 -8.09 18.01
N THR A 261 9.21 -8.54 17.60
CA THR A 261 9.87 -8.06 16.39
C THR A 261 9.57 -9.06 15.29
N ASP A 262 8.79 -8.65 14.32
CA ASP A 262 8.65 -9.39 13.07
C ASP A 262 9.86 -9.12 12.18
#